data_0a148c3ae23a4676ace5be6951f986e0
#
_entry.id   0a148c3ae23a4676ace5be6951f986e0
#
_cell.length_a   1.000
_cell.length_b   1.000
_cell.length_c   1.000
_cell.angle_alpha   90.00
_cell.angle_beta   90.00
_cell.angle_gamma   90.00
#
_symmetry.space_group_name_H-M   'P 1'
#
loop_
_entity.id
_entity.type
_entity.pdbx_description
1 polymer ?
#
loop_
_entity_poly.entity_id
_entity_poly.type
_entity_poly.pdbx_seq_one_letter_code
_entity_poly.pdbx_strand_id
1 'polypeptide(L)'
;MTSDTQAQKGRASRRAPNIPSLATPLLEPFELGPLVLPNRVVMAPLTRARADRHGIQSPLAPLYYSQRASAGLIISEATTVSPQAVGYDSWPGIYTAKHADSWRAVTDAVHAAGGRIFIQLFHAGRMSHPVFHGGRLPVAPSAIAAGPSHERYDNAHQFVHPRALELAELTDVIDQFRSASELALEAGFDGVEVHAANGYLLD
;
A
#
# COMPACT_ATOMS: atom_id res chain seq x y z
N MET A 1 -56.03 -0.57 55.60
CA MET A 1 -55.91 0.31 54.47
C MET A 1 -54.66 1.16 54.69
N THR A 2 -53.54 0.70 54.24
CA THR A 2 -52.25 1.40 54.36
C THR A 2 -51.66 1.57 52.96
N SER A 3 -51.53 2.81 52.57
CA SER A 3 -50.96 3.28 51.30
C SER A 3 -49.44 3.27 51.40
N ASP A 4 -48.82 2.41 50.64
CA ASP A 4 -47.37 2.45 50.41
C ASP A 4 -47.02 3.38 49.26
N THR A 5 -46.42 4.49 49.61
CA THR A 5 -45.87 5.44 48.63
C THR A 5 -44.37 5.17 48.52
N GLN A 6 -43.96 4.39 47.53
CA GLN A 6 -42.54 4.18 47.21
C GLN A 6 -41.97 5.37 46.46
N ALA A 7 -41.05 6.03 47.11
CA ALA A 7 -40.25 7.11 46.53
C ALA A 7 -39.29 6.58 45.47
N GLN A 8 -39.47 7.00 44.20
CA GLN A 8 -38.49 6.84 43.14
C GLN A 8 -37.26 7.69 43.46
N LYS A 9 -36.18 7.05 43.87
CA LYS A 9 -34.86 7.68 43.99
C LYS A 9 -34.30 7.96 42.58
N GLY A 10 -34.18 9.21 42.24
CA GLY A 10 -33.58 9.68 40.99
C GLY A 10 -32.16 9.12 40.79
N ARG A 11 -31.99 8.43 39.72
CA ARG A 11 -30.66 7.95 39.23
C ARG A 11 -29.90 9.18 38.75
N ALA A 12 -28.98 9.71 39.54
CA ALA A 12 -28.08 10.78 39.13
C ALA A 12 -27.30 10.31 37.89
N SER A 13 -27.56 10.94 36.74
CA SER A 13 -26.77 10.77 35.52
C SER A 13 -25.34 11.19 35.84
N ARG A 14 -24.44 10.20 35.90
CA ARG A 14 -23.01 10.48 35.95
C ARG A 14 -22.63 11.09 34.59
N ARG A 15 -22.40 12.39 34.58
CA ARG A 15 -21.80 13.09 33.46
C ARG A 15 -20.47 12.38 33.15
N ALA A 16 -20.30 11.89 31.94
CA ALA A 16 -19.04 11.33 31.50
C ALA A 16 -17.95 12.41 31.70
N PRO A 17 -16.73 12.01 32.14
CA PRO A 17 -15.65 12.94 32.32
C PRO A 17 -15.40 13.66 30.97
N ASN A 18 -15.30 14.99 31.01
CA ASN A 18 -14.93 15.79 29.85
C ASN A 18 -13.45 15.57 29.60
N ILE A 19 -13.10 14.48 28.88
CA ILE A 19 -11.75 14.22 28.42
C ILE A 19 -11.53 15.23 27.29
N PRO A 20 -10.55 16.16 27.42
CA PRO A 20 -10.19 17.01 26.31
C PRO A 20 -9.89 16.10 25.13
N SER A 21 -10.56 16.29 24.00
CA SER A 21 -10.38 15.43 22.83
C SER A 21 -8.95 15.61 22.32
N LEU A 22 -8.05 14.70 22.71
CA LEU A 22 -6.71 14.56 22.13
C LEU A 22 -6.79 14.20 20.63
N ALA A 23 -7.97 13.84 20.14
CA ALA A 23 -8.24 13.52 18.76
C ALA A 23 -8.39 14.77 17.86
N THR A 24 -8.61 15.95 18.40
CA THR A 24 -8.83 17.19 17.62
C THR A 24 -7.71 17.45 16.61
N PRO A 25 -6.40 17.43 16.99
CA PRO A 25 -5.32 17.67 16.03
C PRO A 25 -5.23 16.64 14.90
N LEU A 26 -5.61 15.38 15.14
CA LEU A 26 -5.61 14.32 14.12
C LEU A 26 -6.71 14.52 13.08
N LEU A 27 -7.81 15.17 13.46
CA LEU A 27 -8.97 15.39 12.60
C LEU A 27 -8.95 16.78 11.94
N GLU A 28 -7.92 17.58 12.19
CA GLU A 28 -7.72 18.85 11.51
C GLU A 28 -7.16 18.64 10.09
N PRO A 29 -7.56 19.48 9.12
CA PRO A 29 -6.98 19.45 7.79
C PRO A 29 -5.45 19.60 7.82
N PHE A 30 -4.79 19.05 6.79
CA PHE A 30 -3.35 19.12 6.62
C PHE A 30 -2.99 19.43 5.18
N GLU A 31 -2.12 20.42 4.97
CA GLU A 31 -1.57 20.74 3.64
C GLU A 31 -0.37 19.84 3.33
N LEU A 32 -0.49 19.01 2.30
CA LEU A 32 0.55 18.15 1.77
C LEU A 32 0.93 18.63 0.36
N GLY A 33 1.85 19.57 0.25
CA GLY A 33 2.18 20.23 -1.02
C GLY A 33 0.92 20.88 -1.63
N PRO A 34 0.52 20.51 -2.84
CA PRO A 34 -0.68 21.05 -3.49
C PRO A 34 -1.99 20.40 -2.99
N LEU A 35 -1.92 19.35 -2.18
CA LEU A 35 -3.10 18.63 -1.68
C LEU A 35 -3.51 19.12 -0.31
N VAL A 36 -4.81 19.29 -0.10
CA VAL A 36 -5.40 19.49 1.22
C VAL A 36 -6.05 18.19 1.64
N LEU A 37 -5.51 17.57 2.68
CA LEU A 37 -6.05 16.36 3.30
C LEU A 37 -7.10 16.75 4.34
N PRO A 38 -8.27 16.07 4.41
CA PRO A 38 -9.34 16.43 5.34
C PRO A 38 -8.99 16.14 6.81
N ASN A 39 -8.01 15.32 7.06
CA ASN A 39 -7.49 14.98 8.38
C ASN A 39 -6.06 14.40 8.26
N ARG A 40 -5.40 14.14 9.40
CA ARG A 40 -4.02 13.67 9.46
C ARG A 40 -3.89 12.15 9.65
N VAL A 41 -4.98 11.42 9.46
CA VAL A 41 -4.96 9.95 9.54
C VAL A 41 -4.58 9.41 8.17
N VAL A 42 -3.50 8.64 8.10
CA VAL A 42 -3.03 7.99 6.87
C VAL A 42 -3.23 6.50 6.98
N MET A 43 -3.88 5.90 5.99
CA MET A 43 -3.90 4.45 5.84
C MET A 43 -2.55 4.00 5.32
N ALA A 44 -1.78 3.29 6.16
CA ALA A 44 -0.49 2.73 5.78
C ALA A 44 -0.62 1.68 4.67
N PRO A 45 0.41 1.51 3.82
CA PRO A 45 0.44 0.49 2.79
C PRO A 45 0.37 -0.91 3.42
N LEU A 46 -0.54 -1.74 2.91
CA LEU A 46 -0.76 -3.09 3.41
C LEU A 46 -0.96 -4.04 2.24
N THR A 47 0.00 -4.92 1.99
CA THR A 47 -0.07 -5.95 0.95
C THR A 47 -1.32 -6.81 1.12
N ARG A 48 -2.16 -6.87 0.08
CA ARG A 48 -3.38 -7.65 0.07
C ARG A 48 -3.20 -9.00 -0.62
N ALA A 49 -2.26 -9.09 -1.56
CA ALA A 49 -1.98 -10.26 -2.38
C ALA A 49 -3.28 -10.83 -3.01
N ARG A 50 -4.04 -9.98 -3.68
CA ARG A 50 -5.33 -10.31 -4.30
C ARG A 50 -5.40 -9.99 -5.78
N ALA A 51 -4.32 -9.50 -6.38
CA ALA A 51 -4.20 -9.37 -7.81
C ALA A 51 -4.20 -10.77 -8.47
N ASP A 52 -4.47 -10.81 -9.76
CA ASP A 52 -4.30 -12.05 -10.51
C ASP A 52 -2.83 -12.38 -10.75
N ARG A 53 -2.56 -13.53 -11.35
CA ARG A 53 -1.18 -13.99 -11.68
C ARG A 53 -0.41 -13.05 -12.63
N HIS A 54 -1.08 -12.10 -13.26
CA HIS A 54 -0.50 -11.10 -14.14
C HIS A 54 -0.36 -9.74 -13.47
N GLY A 55 -0.63 -9.63 -12.17
CA GLY A 55 -0.57 -8.38 -11.42
C GLY A 55 -1.76 -7.44 -11.68
N ILE A 56 -2.82 -7.90 -12.33
CA ILE A 56 -4.04 -7.11 -12.52
C ILE A 56 -4.81 -7.05 -11.20
N GLN A 57 -5.17 -5.84 -10.78
CA GLN A 57 -5.81 -5.62 -9.48
C GLN A 57 -7.18 -6.32 -9.40
N SER A 58 -7.50 -6.81 -8.22
CA SER A 58 -8.75 -7.52 -7.92
C SER A 58 -9.98 -6.64 -8.16
N PRO A 59 -11.07 -7.18 -8.72
CA PRO A 59 -12.37 -6.49 -8.79
C PRO A 59 -12.94 -6.08 -7.43
N LEU A 60 -12.44 -6.64 -6.33
CA LEU A 60 -12.82 -6.25 -4.97
C LEU A 60 -12.04 -5.04 -4.43
N ALA A 61 -10.94 -4.65 -5.09
CA ALA A 61 -10.10 -3.57 -4.63
C ALA A 61 -10.82 -2.20 -4.60
N PRO A 62 -11.65 -1.82 -5.58
CA PRO A 62 -12.42 -0.58 -5.51
C PRO A 62 -13.25 -0.48 -4.22
N LEU A 63 -13.97 -1.55 -3.86
CA LEU A 63 -14.75 -1.59 -2.62
C LEU A 63 -13.84 -1.52 -1.39
N TYR A 64 -12.74 -2.27 -1.38
CA TYR A 64 -11.81 -2.30 -0.25
C TYR A 64 -11.23 -0.92 0.07
N TYR A 65 -10.77 -0.20 -0.95
CA TYR A 65 -10.15 1.12 -0.77
C TYR A 65 -11.20 2.22 -0.51
N SER A 66 -12.34 2.21 -1.21
CA SER A 66 -13.39 3.21 -1.00
C SER A 66 -14.00 3.18 0.40
N GLN A 67 -14.09 2.00 1.06
CA GLN A 67 -14.51 1.87 2.45
C GLN A 67 -13.58 2.59 3.45
N ARG A 68 -12.39 3.02 3.01
CA ARG A 68 -11.36 3.68 3.82
C ARG A 68 -11.11 5.12 3.39
N ALA A 69 -11.92 5.64 2.48
CA ALA A 69 -11.81 6.99 1.91
C ALA A 69 -11.99 8.13 2.93
N SER A 70 -12.47 7.82 4.14
CA SER A 70 -12.51 8.79 5.25
C SER A 70 -11.16 9.07 5.90
N ALA A 71 -10.12 8.27 5.61
CA ALA A 71 -8.74 8.63 5.95
C ALA A 71 -8.32 9.89 5.18
N GLY A 72 -7.45 10.71 5.78
CA GLY A 72 -6.89 11.87 5.10
C GLY A 72 -6.14 11.52 3.83
N LEU A 73 -5.41 10.39 3.87
CA LEU A 73 -4.71 9.82 2.72
C LEU A 73 -4.72 8.30 2.83
N ILE A 74 -4.90 7.63 1.70
CA ILE A 74 -4.67 6.19 1.56
C ILE A 74 -3.34 6.00 0.83
N ILE A 75 -2.44 5.14 1.35
CA ILE A 75 -1.33 4.59 0.59
C ILE A 75 -1.72 3.16 0.20
N SER A 76 -1.66 2.85 -1.09
CA SER A 76 -2.03 1.52 -1.59
C SER A 76 -1.05 0.44 -1.13
N GLU A 77 -1.43 -0.81 -1.32
CA GLU A 77 -0.48 -1.93 -1.20
C GLU A 77 0.72 -1.77 -2.13
N ALA A 78 1.84 -2.39 -1.76
CA ALA A 78 3.05 -2.44 -2.57
C ALA A 78 2.74 -2.98 -3.97
N THR A 79 3.12 -2.18 -4.99
CA THR A 79 2.76 -2.41 -6.39
C THR A 79 4.01 -2.45 -7.26
N THR A 80 4.23 -3.54 -7.97
CA THR A 80 5.45 -3.79 -8.72
C THR A 80 5.57 -2.88 -9.94
N VAL A 81 6.78 -2.29 -10.12
CA VAL A 81 7.07 -1.31 -11.18
C VAL A 81 7.46 -1.95 -12.51
N SER A 82 7.72 -3.27 -12.53
CA SER A 82 8.13 -4.01 -13.74
C SER A 82 7.99 -5.50 -13.52
N PRO A 83 8.09 -6.33 -14.59
CA PRO A 83 8.21 -7.78 -14.43
C PRO A 83 9.44 -8.21 -13.61
N GLN A 84 10.53 -7.44 -13.64
CA GLN A 84 11.74 -7.69 -12.84
C GLN A 84 11.52 -7.44 -11.35
N ALA A 85 10.56 -6.57 -11.01
CA ALA A 85 10.22 -6.19 -9.66
C ALA A 85 9.38 -7.22 -8.89
N VAL A 86 8.85 -8.24 -9.57
CA VAL A 86 7.96 -9.23 -8.97
C VAL A 86 8.71 -10.10 -7.97
N GLY A 87 8.16 -10.25 -6.76
CA GLY A 87 8.74 -11.09 -5.70
C GLY A 87 7.79 -12.13 -5.14
N TYR A 88 6.50 -11.99 -5.38
CA TYR A 88 5.46 -12.89 -4.88
C TYR A 88 4.29 -12.96 -5.84
N ASP A 89 3.57 -14.10 -5.81
CA ASP A 89 2.32 -14.26 -6.53
C ASP A 89 1.24 -13.28 -6.03
N SER A 90 0.35 -12.92 -6.93
CA SER A 90 -0.84 -12.10 -6.59
C SER A 90 -0.55 -10.70 -6.04
N TRP A 91 0.66 -10.19 -6.24
CA TRP A 91 0.96 -8.78 -6.00
C TRP A 91 0.60 -7.95 -7.24
N PRO A 92 -0.02 -6.78 -7.07
CA PRO A 92 -0.39 -5.94 -8.18
C PRO A 92 0.83 -5.32 -8.86
N GLY A 93 0.66 -4.97 -10.14
CA GLY A 93 1.63 -4.22 -10.92
C GLY A 93 1.09 -2.87 -11.38
N ILE A 94 2.01 -2.02 -11.86
CA ILE A 94 1.71 -0.75 -12.54
C ILE A 94 2.75 -0.48 -13.63
N TYR A 95 2.88 -1.40 -14.59
CA TYR A 95 3.88 -1.32 -15.66
C TYR A 95 3.32 -1.60 -17.06
N THR A 96 2.00 -1.68 -17.20
CA THR A 96 1.29 -1.75 -18.48
C THR A 96 0.00 -0.95 -18.41
N ALA A 97 -0.56 -0.57 -19.57
CA ALA A 97 -1.88 0.08 -19.65
C ALA A 97 -2.99 -0.75 -18.98
N LYS A 98 -2.96 -2.08 -19.08
CA LYS A 98 -3.94 -2.96 -18.39
C LYS A 98 -3.87 -2.84 -16.87
N HIS A 99 -2.66 -2.69 -16.32
CA HIS A 99 -2.51 -2.43 -14.89
C HIS A 99 -3.12 -1.08 -14.52
N ALA A 100 -2.79 -0.02 -15.28
CA ALA A 100 -3.35 1.31 -15.07
C ALA A 100 -4.88 1.29 -15.12
N ASP A 101 -5.48 0.62 -16.08
CA ASP A 101 -6.95 0.48 -16.20
C ASP A 101 -7.55 -0.23 -14.98
N SER A 102 -6.90 -1.28 -14.46
CA SER A 102 -7.38 -1.99 -13.27
C SER A 102 -7.31 -1.12 -12.01
N TRP A 103 -6.29 -0.27 -11.89
CA TRP A 103 -6.14 0.69 -10.82
C TRP A 103 -7.07 1.89 -10.95
N ARG A 104 -7.42 2.31 -12.18
CA ARG A 104 -8.39 3.40 -12.41
C ARG A 104 -9.73 3.13 -11.75
N ALA A 105 -10.22 1.90 -11.78
CA ALA A 105 -11.43 1.53 -11.06
C ALA A 105 -11.31 1.76 -9.54
N VAL A 106 -10.10 1.62 -8.98
CA VAL A 106 -9.84 1.88 -7.56
C VAL A 106 -9.81 3.37 -7.26
N THR A 107 -9.06 4.14 -8.03
CA THR A 107 -8.94 5.60 -7.83
C THR A 107 -10.28 6.30 -8.00
N ASP A 108 -11.06 5.92 -9.04
CA ASP A 108 -12.41 6.43 -9.27
C ASP A 108 -13.33 6.17 -8.07
N ALA A 109 -13.30 4.96 -7.50
CA ALA A 109 -14.13 4.60 -6.35
C ALA A 109 -13.72 5.37 -5.07
N VAL A 110 -12.41 5.57 -4.85
CA VAL A 110 -11.90 6.35 -3.73
C VAL A 110 -12.27 7.82 -3.87
N HIS A 111 -12.07 8.41 -5.06
CA HIS A 111 -12.41 9.79 -5.34
C HIS A 111 -13.92 10.05 -5.25
N ALA A 112 -14.75 9.13 -5.77
CA ALA A 112 -16.20 9.21 -5.62
C ALA A 112 -16.67 9.21 -4.16
N ALA A 113 -15.89 8.57 -3.27
CA ALA A 113 -16.09 8.60 -1.82
C ALA A 113 -15.41 9.79 -1.12
N GLY A 114 -14.83 10.75 -1.87
CA GLY A 114 -14.17 11.95 -1.34
C GLY A 114 -12.75 11.76 -0.80
N GLY A 115 -12.15 10.57 -0.97
CA GLY A 115 -10.81 10.24 -0.49
C GLY A 115 -9.67 10.71 -1.39
N ARG A 116 -8.44 10.53 -0.89
CA ARG A 116 -7.18 10.70 -1.62
C ARG A 116 -6.37 9.43 -1.53
N ILE A 117 -5.69 9.05 -2.64
CA ILE A 117 -4.94 7.80 -2.70
C ILE A 117 -3.61 7.97 -3.45
N PHE A 118 -2.51 7.56 -2.82
CA PHE A 118 -1.20 7.36 -3.42
C PHE A 118 -0.96 5.88 -3.68
N ILE A 119 -0.17 5.57 -4.70
CA ILE A 119 0.29 4.21 -4.96
C ILE A 119 1.69 4.02 -4.36
N GLN A 120 1.92 2.88 -3.68
CA GLN A 120 3.27 2.52 -3.25
C GLN A 120 3.98 1.74 -4.35
N LEU A 121 5.00 2.36 -4.96
CA LEU A 121 5.85 1.76 -5.99
C LEU A 121 6.93 0.88 -5.36
N PHE A 122 7.13 -0.29 -5.91
CA PHE A 122 7.88 -1.35 -5.26
C PHE A 122 8.70 -2.18 -6.26
N HIS A 123 9.89 -2.59 -5.82
CA HIS A 123 10.72 -3.58 -6.50
C HIS A 123 11.30 -4.55 -5.47
N ALA A 124 10.97 -5.86 -5.60
CA ALA A 124 11.34 -6.88 -4.63
C ALA A 124 12.86 -7.05 -4.44
N GLY A 125 13.64 -6.79 -5.50
CA GLY A 125 15.09 -6.97 -5.41
C GLY A 125 15.45 -8.44 -5.10
N ARG A 126 16.35 -8.65 -4.16
CA ARG A 126 16.78 -9.98 -3.67
C ARG A 126 15.68 -10.77 -2.96
N MET A 127 14.61 -10.09 -2.54
CA MET A 127 13.44 -10.72 -1.93
C MET A 127 12.52 -11.30 -3.00
N SER A 128 13.07 -12.03 -3.95
CA SER A 128 12.40 -12.68 -5.05
C SER A 128 13.01 -14.06 -5.36
N HIS A 129 12.46 -14.76 -6.34
CA HIS A 129 12.88 -16.12 -6.70
C HIS A 129 12.86 -16.31 -8.23
N PRO A 130 13.75 -17.13 -8.81
CA PRO A 130 13.80 -17.43 -10.26
C PRO A 130 12.48 -17.91 -10.86
N VAL A 131 11.58 -18.48 -10.05
CA VAL A 131 10.26 -18.94 -10.50
C VAL A 131 9.43 -17.80 -11.13
N PHE A 132 9.61 -16.55 -10.67
CA PHE A 132 8.92 -15.38 -11.22
C PHE A 132 9.60 -14.79 -12.47
N HIS A 133 10.86 -15.17 -12.72
CA HIS A 133 11.71 -14.55 -13.74
C HIS A 133 12.07 -15.51 -14.88
N GLY A 134 11.28 -16.59 -15.07
CA GLY A 134 11.57 -17.59 -16.10
C GLY A 134 12.92 -18.29 -15.90
N GLY A 135 13.31 -18.53 -14.65
CA GLY A 135 14.56 -19.18 -14.26
C GLY A 135 15.76 -18.23 -14.09
N ARG A 136 15.63 -16.94 -14.42
CA ARG A 136 16.70 -15.95 -14.22
C ARG A 136 16.81 -15.57 -12.74
N LEU A 137 18.01 -15.22 -12.28
CA LEU A 137 18.20 -14.74 -10.92
C LEU A 137 17.53 -13.38 -10.70
N PRO A 138 16.97 -13.13 -9.50
CA PRO A 138 16.57 -11.79 -9.09
C PRO A 138 17.79 -10.87 -9.05
N VAL A 139 17.58 -9.57 -9.05
CA VAL A 139 18.63 -8.55 -9.01
C VAL A 139 18.70 -7.84 -7.67
N ALA A 140 19.88 -7.36 -7.32
CA ALA A 140 20.10 -6.54 -6.12
C ALA A 140 21.31 -5.62 -6.34
N PRO A 141 21.57 -4.63 -5.47
CA PRO A 141 22.79 -3.82 -5.52
C PRO A 141 24.06 -4.67 -5.40
N SER A 142 24.01 -5.79 -4.68
CA SER A 142 25.10 -6.74 -4.53
C SER A 142 24.59 -8.19 -4.53
N ALA A 143 25.45 -9.17 -4.89
CA ALA A 143 25.07 -10.58 -4.96
C ALA A 143 25.01 -11.23 -3.56
N ILE A 144 24.27 -10.61 -2.63
CA ILE A 144 24.09 -11.09 -1.25
C ILE A 144 22.64 -11.51 -1.06
N ALA A 145 22.43 -12.77 -0.71
CA ALA A 145 21.09 -13.32 -0.45
C ALA A 145 20.41 -12.58 0.72
N ALA A 146 19.09 -12.64 0.77
CA ALA A 146 18.34 -12.20 1.93
C ALA A 146 18.78 -13.00 3.18
N GLY A 147 18.89 -12.32 4.31
CA GLY A 147 19.43 -12.92 5.54
C GLY A 147 18.53 -14.00 6.16
N PRO A 148 18.95 -14.61 7.29
CA PRO A 148 18.31 -15.80 7.87
C PRO A 148 16.82 -15.65 8.21
N SER A 149 16.35 -14.43 8.50
CA SER A 149 14.93 -14.16 8.73
C SER A 149 14.07 -14.24 7.46
N HIS A 150 14.70 -14.33 6.29
CA HIS A 150 14.09 -14.39 4.96
C HIS A 150 14.63 -15.57 4.16
N GLU A 151 14.91 -16.70 4.82
CA GLU A 151 15.50 -17.87 4.17
C GLU A 151 14.58 -18.54 3.15
N ARG A 152 13.28 -18.24 3.20
CA ARG A 152 12.29 -18.85 2.34
C ARG A 152 11.37 -17.83 1.73
N TYR A 153 11.16 -17.97 0.42
CA TYR A 153 10.10 -17.29 -0.28
C TYR A 153 8.73 -17.80 0.18
N ASP A 154 8.61 -19.13 0.27
CA ASP A 154 7.46 -19.88 0.80
C ASP A 154 7.93 -21.17 1.48
N ASN A 155 7.02 -22.09 1.80
CA ASN A 155 7.37 -23.37 2.40
C ASN A 155 8.20 -24.30 1.48
N ALA A 156 8.24 -24.03 0.17
CA ALA A 156 8.90 -24.86 -0.83
C ALA A 156 10.18 -24.23 -1.40
N HIS A 157 10.32 -22.90 -1.39
CA HIS A 157 11.39 -22.17 -2.07
C HIS A 157 12.21 -21.34 -1.10
N GLN A 158 13.53 -21.48 -1.18
CA GLN A 158 14.47 -20.62 -0.44
C GLN A 158 14.88 -19.43 -1.30
N PHE A 159 15.18 -18.30 -0.66
CA PHE A 159 15.81 -17.18 -1.37
C PHE A 159 17.17 -17.60 -1.90
N VAL A 160 17.45 -17.21 -3.14
CA VAL A 160 18.70 -17.47 -3.81
C VAL A 160 19.65 -16.27 -3.70
N HIS A 161 20.94 -16.48 -3.97
CA HIS A 161 21.84 -15.36 -4.19
C HIS A 161 21.39 -14.61 -5.45
N PRO A 162 21.10 -13.30 -5.34
CA PRO A 162 20.72 -12.50 -6.50
C PRO A 162 21.94 -12.23 -7.38
N ARG A 163 21.71 -11.76 -8.59
CA ARG A 163 22.73 -11.15 -9.42
C ARG A 163 22.90 -9.68 -9.02
N ALA A 164 24.13 -9.21 -8.87
CA ALA A 164 24.39 -7.80 -8.72
C ALA A 164 23.98 -7.02 -9.99
N LEU A 165 23.40 -5.84 -9.80
CA LEU A 165 23.15 -4.90 -10.91
C LEU A 165 24.47 -4.31 -11.40
N GLU A 166 24.64 -4.20 -12.69
CA GLU A 166 25.71 -3.42 -13.31
C GLU A 166 25.35 -1.93 -13.29
N LEU A 167 26.35 -1.05 -13.26
CA LEU A 167 26.13 0.40 -13.27
C LEU A 167 25.26 0.86 -14.45
N ALA A 168 25.43 0.24 -15.61
CA ALA A 168 24.65 0.55 -16.80
C ALA A 168 23.15 0.22 -16.65
N GLU A 169 22.79 -0.73 -15.78
CA GLU A 169 21.41 -1.15 -15.54
C GLU A 169 20.65 -0.22 -14.58
N LEU A 170 21.36 0.66 -13.86
CA LEU A 170 20.70 1.57 -12.91
C LEU A 170 19.76 2.54 -13.61
N THR A 171 20.10 2.98 -14.83
CA THR A 171 19.20 3.81 -15.63
C THR A 171 17.91 3.09 -15.95
N ASP A 172 17.95 1.80 -16.29
CA ASP A 172 16.77 0.99 -16.58
C ASP A 172 15.88 0.85 -15.34
N VAL A 173 16.49 0.67 -14.16
CA VAL A 173 15.73 0.62 -12.90
C VAL A 173 15.03 1.96 -12.61
N ILE A 174 15.73 3.09 -12.81
CA ILE A 174 15.14 4.43 -12.66
C ILE A 174 13.98 4.61 -13.64
N ASP A 175 14.14 4.16 -14.89
CA ASP A 175 13.11 4.25 -15.91
C ASP A 175 11.89 3.38 -15.59
N GLN A 176 12.06 2.22 -14.95
CA GLN A 176 10.95 1.41 -14.46
C GLN A 176 10.09 2.20 -13.44
N PHE A 177 10.71 2.84 -12.45
CA PHE A 177 9.98 3.67 -11.47
C PHE A 177 9.35 4.90 -12.11
N ARG A 178 10.04 5.54 -13.07
CA ARG A 178 9.49 6.70 -13.82
C ARG A 178 8.24 6.29 -14.60
N SER A 179 8.32 5.25 -15.43
CA SER A 179 7.20 4.77 -16.24
C SER A 179 6.03 4.29 -15.38
N ALA A 180 6.33 3.64 -14.25
CA ALA A 180 5.30 3.25 -13.28
C ALA A 180 4.60 4.47 -12.67
N SER A 181 5.35 5.56 -12.39
CA SER A 181 4.78 6.81 -11.88
C SER A 181 3.87 7.48 -12.92
N GLU A 182 4.28 7.49 -14.19
CA GLU A 182 3.47 8.03 -15.30
C GLU A 182 2.15 7.25 -15.44
N LEU A 183 2.21 5.92 -15.44
CA LEU A 183 1.02 5.06 -15.46
C LEU A 183 0.13 5.23 -14.21
N ALA A 184 0.73 5.51 -13.05
CA ALA A 184 -0.03 5.81 -11.85
C ALA A 184 -0.82 7.11 -11.97
N LEU A 185 -0.22 8.15 -12.54
CA LEU A 185 -0.90 9.42 -12.83
C LEU A 185 -2.04 9.21 -13.85
N GLU A 186 -1.79 8.43 -14.91
CA GLU A 186 -2.82 8.06 -15.88
C GLU A 186 -3.96 7.26 -15.24
N ALA A 187 -3.66 6.42 -14.26
CA ALA A 187 -4.66 5.67 -13.49
C ALA A 187 -5.42 6.55 -12.47
N GLY A 188 -5.07 7.83 -12.32
CA GLY A 188 -5.77 8.78 -11.47
C GLY A 188 -5.30 8.82 -10.01
N PHE A 189 -4.13 8.28 -9.67
CA PHE A 189 -3.57 8.45 -8.32
C PHE A 189 -3.21 9.92 -8.04
N ASP A 190 -3.43 10.36 -6.81
CA ASP A 190 -3.08 11.72 -6.36
C ASP A 190 -1.56 11.89 -6.14
N GLY A 191 -0.80 10.80 -6.12
CA GLY A 191 0.65 10.79 -5.97
C GLY A 191 1.23 9.39 -5.85
N VAL A 192 2.54 9.32 -5.62
CA VAL A 192 3.29 8.07 -5.47
C VAL A 192 4.08 8.07 -4.18
N GLU A 193 4.26 6.88 -3.60
CA GLU A 193 5.22 6.60 -2.54
C GLU A 193 6.23 5.60 -3.07
N VAL A 194 7.51 5.83 -2.85
CA VAL A 194 8.58 4.91 -3.24
C VAL A 194 8.97 4.06 -2.04
N HIS A 195 8.81 2.74 -2.16
CA HIS A 195 9.21 1.80 -1.12
C HIS A 195 10.73 1.61 -1.13
N ALA A 196 11.41 2.22 -0.16
CA ALA A 196 12.86 2.17 0.00
C ALA A 196 13.23 1.69 1.42
N ALA A 197 12.72 0.51 1.81
CA ALA A 197 12.90 -0.06 3.14
C ALA A 197 12.81 -1.60 3.11
N ASN A 198 13.03 -2.26 4.26
CA ASN A 198 12.78 -3.67 4.53
C ASN A 198 13.63 -4.66 3.71
N GLY A 199 14.80 -4.27 3.24
CA GLY A 199 15.72 -5.15 2.50
C GLY A 199 15.35 -5.41 1.05
N TYR A 200 14.44 -4.62 0.47
CA TYR A 200 14.08 -4.66 -0.95
C TYR A 200 15.13 -3.94 -1.81
N LEU A 201 14.85 -3.69 -3.11
CA LEU A 201 15.89 -3.22 -4.03
C LEU A 201 16.53 -1.90 -3.61
N LEU A 202 15.76 -0.95 -3.08
CA LEU A 202 16.19 0.42 -2.77
C LEU A 202 16.63 0.65 -1.32
N ASP A 203 16.71 -0.43 -0.52
CA ASP A 203 17.19 -0.38 0.88
C ASP A 203 18.63 -0.86 1.01
#